data_a1c21ebdaf7e087406cdff335f4039d3
#
_entry.id   a1c21ebdaf7e087406cdff335f4039d3
#
_cell.length_a   1.000
_cell.length_b   1.000
_cell.length_c   1.000
_cell.angle_alpha   90.00
_cell.angle_beta   90.00
_cell.angle_gamma   90.00
#
_symmetry.space_group_name_H-M   'P 1'
#
loop_
_entity.id
_entity.type
_entity.pdbx_description
1 polymer ?
#
loop_
_entity_poly.entity_id
_entity_poly.type
_entity_poly.pdbx_seq_one_letter_code
_entity_poly.pdbx_strand_id
1 'polypeptide(L)'
;EFRFFHLKDLGKGPYEYHHHDFLKILILINGNVSYSIEGRSYRLMPWDMVLVDRGQIHRPEPDPSCPYERLILYLSPAFLEAHKHADSDLALCFSTASYRHSQVLRFAKEELRPMAVLLKQLENETNSQKGDFASPLFSRLLCLEFLILLNRSCLSSSGPYVTTSSLDYRVSGLMAHINNHLEEDLSIPALASVCSLSPYHMMRVFKEETGFTIGSYITEKRLARARELLALGVNATTACYQCGFQNYSTFLRAYKRRYGQLPKDFR
;
A
#
# COMPACT_ATOMS: atom_id res chain seq x y z
N GLU A 1 -16.29 0.12 2.87
CA GLU A 1 -16.45 -1.32 2.61
C GLU A 1 -15.09 -2.00 2.56
N PHE A 2 -15.07 -3.33 2.79
CA PHE A 2 -13.90 -4.17 2.56
C PHE A 2 -14.24 -5.24 1.50
N ARG A 3 -13.20 -5.85 0.89
CA ARG A 3 -13.34 -6.98 -0.03
C ARG A 3 -12.29 -8.02 0.30
N PHE A 4 -12.69 -9.28 0.30
CA PHE A 4 -11.82 -10.41 0.56
C PHE A 4 -11.77 -11.33 -0.65
N PHE A 5 -10.57 -11.84 -0.97
CA PHE A 5 -10.34 -12.74 -2.11
C PHE A 5 -9.37 -13.85 -1.71
N HIS A 6 -9.67 -15.06 -2.15
CA HIS A 6 -8.72 -16.15 -2.19
C HIS A 6 -8.37 -16.42 -3.67
N LEU A 7 -7.12 -16.21 -4.05
CA LEU A 7 -6.65 -16.34 -5.41
C LEU A 7 -5.58 -17.43 -5.50
N LYS A 8 -5.72 -18.29 -6.50
CA LYS A 8 -4.76 -19.36 -6.83
C LYS A 8 -4.58 -19.42 -8.33
N ASP A 9 -3.38 -19.14 -8.80
CA ASP A 9 -3.00 -19.19 -10.20
C ASP A 9 -1.53 -19.60 -10.35
N LEU A 10 -1.01 -19.65 -11.57
CA LEU A 10 0.39 -19.99 -11.84
C LEU A 10 1.30 -18.75 -11.91
N GLY A 11 0.82 -17.59 -11.44
CA GLY A 11 1.64 -16.37 -11.48
C GLY A 11 2.07 -15.94 -12.88
N LYS A 12 1.33 -16.35 -13.91
CA LYS A 12 1.62 -16.04 -15.31
C LYS A 12 1.15 -14.62 -15.61
N GLY A 13 2.06 -13.70 -15.71
CA GLY A 13 1.75 -12.37 -16.21
C GLY A 13 2.96 -11.45 -16.05
N PRO A 14 3.08 -10.42 -16.86
CA PRO A 14 3.89 -9.30 -16.48
C PRO A 14 3.16 -8.57 -15.34
N TYR A 15 3.59 -8.76 -14.10
CA TYR A 15 3.15 -7.91 -13.01
C TYR A 15 3.92 -6.60 -13.13
N GLU A 16 3.20 -5.53 -13.48
CA GLU A 16 3.78 -4.20 -13.52
C GLU A 16 3.74 -3.54 -12.14
N TYR A 17 4.63 -2.59 -11.91
CA TYR A 17 4.53 -1.71 -10.76
C TYR A 17 3.23 -0.92 -10.83
N HIS A 18 2.47 -0.97 -9.73
CA HIS A 18 1.18 -0.29 -9.63
C HIS A 18 0.95 0.21 -8.20
N HIS A 19 -0.04 1.04 -8.05
CA HIS A 19 -0.54 1.51 -6.77
C HIS A 19 -2.07 1.64 -6.81
N HIS A 20 -2.70 1.74 -5.66
CA HIS A 20 -4.16 1.87 -5.52
C HIS A 20 -4.52 2.82 -4.38
N ASP A 21 -5.80 3.21 -4.29
CA ASP A 21 -6.32 4.20 -3.33
C ASP A 21 -6.94 3.58 -2.07
N PHE A 22 -6.80 2.30 -1.90
CA PHE A 22 -7.26 1.54 -0.75
C PHE A 22 -6.07 0.86 -0.06
N LEU A 23 -6.27 0.49 1.19
CA LEU A 23 -5.28 -0.30 1.91
C LEU A 23 -5.42 -1.77 1.52
N LYS A 24 -4.32 -2.48 1.41
CA LYS A 24 -4.28 -3.88 1.01
C LYS A 24 -3.46 -4.68 2.00
N ILE A 25 -4.01 -5.80 2.43
CA ILE A 25 -3.27 -6.85 3.11
C ILE A 25 -3.23 -8.04 2.17
N LEU A 26 -2.04 -8.49 1.80
CA LEU A 26 -1.82 -9.73 1.06
C LEU A 26 -1.19 -10.75 1.99
N ILE A 27 -1.75 -11.94 2.06
CA ILE A 27 -1.22 -13.06 2.84
C ILE A 27 -0.79 -14.14 1.84
N LEU A 28 0.50 -14.49 1.83
CA LEU A 28 1.00 -15.59 0.99
C LEU A 28 0.62 -16.92 1.63
N ILE A 29 -0.13 -17.75 0.91
CA ILE A 29 -0.47 -19.11 1.37
C ILE A 29 0.55 -20.12 0.81
N ASN A 30 0.80 -20.05 -0.50
CA ASN A 30 1.77 -20.90 -1.16
C ASN A 30 2.39 -20.20 -2.37
N GLY A 31 3.66 -20.44 -2.62
CA GLY A 31 4.37 -19.90 -3.77
C GLY A 31 5.77 -19.43 -3.42
N ASN A 32 6.55 -19.22 -4.45
CA ASN A 32 7.86 -18.62 -4.40
C ASN A 32 7.74 -17.20 -4.96
N VAL A 33 7.72 -16.18 -4.10
CA VAL A 33 7.37 -14.81 -4.48
C VAL A 33 8.39 -13.83 -3.93
N SER A 34 8.97 -13.01 -4.79
CA SER A 34 9.58 -11.74 -4.40
C SER A 34 8.52 -10.64 -4.47
N TYR A 35 8.52 -9.74 -3.51
CA TYR A 35 7.55 -8.65 -3.46
C TYR A 35 8.26 -7.32 -3.28
N SER A 36 8.18 -6.47 -4.29
CA SER A 36 8.77 -5.13 -4.26
C SER A 36 7.72 -4.12 -3.80
N ILE A 37 8.06 -3.28 -2.84
CA ILE A 37 7.20 -2.20 -2.33
C ILE A 37 8.04 -1.00 -1.88
N GLU A 38 7.71 0.18 -2.40
CA GLU A 38 8.41 1.44 -2.11
C GLU A 38 9.95 1.28 -2.18
N GLY A 39 10.43 0.65 -3.27
CA GLY A 39 11.85 0.45 -3.49
C GLY A 39 12.52 -0.60 -2.58
N ARG A 40 11.78 -1.45 -1.89
CA ARG A 40 12.28 -2.55 -1.07
C ARG A 40 11.80 -3.88 -1.63
N SER A 41 12.65 -4.89 -1.63
CA SER A 41 12.30 -6.23 -2.09
C SER A 41 12.32 -7.22 -0.93
N TYR A 42 11.28 -8.04 -0.86
CA TYR A 42 11.08 -9.04 0.17
C TYR A 42 10.93 -10.42 -0.46
N ARG A 43 11.68 -11.40 0.02
CA ARG A 43 11.40 -12.81 -0.27
C ARG A 43 10.33 -13.28 0.70
N LEU A 44 9.13 -13.47 0.19
CA LEU A 44 8.00 -13.90 1.02
C LEU A 44 8.11 -15.38 1.39
N MET A 45 7.65 -15.70 2.58
CA MET A 45 7.42 -17.06 3.07
C MET A 45 5.90 -17.29 3.24
N PRO A 46 5.44 -18.56 3.21
CA PRO A 46 4.05 -18.87 3.52
C PRO A 46 3.60 -18.23 4.85
N TRP A 47 2.43 -17.59 4.82
CA TRP A 47 1.82 -16.82 5.92
C TRP A 47 2.47 -15.47 6.23
N ASP A 48 3.46 -15.03 5.45
CA ASP A 48 3.85 -13.62 5.50
C ASP A 48 2.67 -12.74 5.07
N MET A 49 2.50 -11.62 5.78
CA MET A 49 1.48 -10.62 5.46
C MET A 49 2.16 -9.34 4.91
N VAL A 50 1.75 -8.92 3.74
CA VAL A 50 2.25 -7.70 3.10
C VAL A 50 1.24 -6.59 3.31
N LEU A 51 1.63 -5.52 3.97
CA LEU A 51 0.83 -4.31 4.18
C LEU A 51 1.16 -3.29 3.10
N VAL A 52 0.20 -2.98 2.25
CA VAL A 52 0.33 -1.95 1.22
C VAL A 52 -0.61 -0.81 1.54
N ASP A 53 -0.05 0.34 1.89
CA ASP A 53 -0.81 1.56 2.15
C ASP A 53 -1.22 2.24 0.83
N ARG A 54 -2.13 3.19 0.93
CA ARG A 54 -2.61 3.97 -0.23
C ARG A 54 -1.46 4.66 -0.95
N GLY A 55 -1.46 4.57 -2.26
CA GLY A 55 -0.47 5.21 -3.11
C GLY A 55 0.94 4.61 -3.01
N GLN A 56 1.16 3.54 -2.25
CA GLN A 56 2.44 2.83 -2.26
C GLN A 56 2.60 2.04 -3.55
N ILE A 57 3.73 2.27 -4.21
CA ILE A 57 4.09 1.56 -5.44
C ILE A 57 4.61 0.19 -5.07
N HIS A 58 4.02 -0.85 -5.66
CA HIS A 58 4.38 -2.22 -5.37
C HIS A 58 4.21 -3.15 -6.57
N ARG A 59 4.91 -4.29 -6.53
CA ARG A 59 4.87 -5.34 -7.54
C ARG A 59 5.16 -6.70 -6.93
N PRO A 60 4.27 -7.71 -7.09
CA PRO A 60 4.61 -9.11 -6.85
C PRO A 60 5.42 -9.66 -8.04
N GLU A 61 6.36 -10.53 -7.75
CA GLU A 61 7.17 -11.27 -8.74
C GLU A 61 7.12 -12.77 -8.36
N PRO A 62 6.01 -13.46 -8.65
CA PRO A 62 5.91 -14.88 -8.40
C PRO A 62 6.74 -15.67 -9.42
N ASP A 63 7.31 -16.77 -8.96
CA ASP A 63 7.95 -17.76 -9.81
C ASP A 63 6.87 -18.48 -10.65
N PRO A 64 6.89 -18.39 -11.98
CA PRO A 64 5.86 -18.99 -12.83
C PRO A 64 5.88 -20.51 -12.84
N SER A 65 6.90 -21.15 -12.28
CA SER A 65 7.00 -22.60 -12.13
C SER A 65 6.23 -23.15 -10.92
N CYS A 66 5.79 -22.28 -10.01
CA CYS A 66 5.11 -22.64 -8.78
C CYS A 66 3.69 -22.05 -8.73
N PRO A 67 2.72 -22.73 -8.08
CA PRO A 67 1.43 -22.11 -7.78
C PRO A 67 1.61 -20.86 -6.92
N TYR A 68 0.88 -19.80 -7.26
CA TYR A 68 0.81 -18.57 -6.47
C TYR A 68 -0.55 -18.47 -5.80
N GLU A 69 -0.61 -18.88 -4.54
CA GLU A 69 -1.82 -18.91 -3.73
C GLU A 69 -1.75 -17.86 -2.63
N ARG A 70 -2.74 -16.97 -2.57
CA ARG A 70 -2.77 -15.82 -1.66
C ARG A 70 -4.17 -15.43 -1.25
N LEU A 71 -4.31 -14.94 -0.02
CA LEU A 71 -5.47 -14.21 0.43
C LEU A 71 -5.20 -12.71 0.25
N ILE A 72 -6.23 -11.97 -0.14
CA ILE A 72 -6.14 -10.52 -0.30
C ILE A 72 -7.33 -9.87 0.38
N LEU A 73 -7.04 -8.91 1.26
CA LEU A 73 -8.02 -8.06 1.90
C LEU A 73 -7.82 -6.61 1.43
N TYR A 74 -8.85 -6.05 0.79
CA TYR A 74 -8.91 -4.63 0.44
C TYR A 74 -9.75 -3.89 1.46
N LEU A 75 -9.26 -2.77 1.96
CA LEU A 75 -9.90 -1.94 2.98
C LEU A 75 -10.07 -0.52 2.43
N SER A 76 -11.31 -0.06 2.33
CA SER A 76 -11.53 1.33 1.96
C SER A 76 -11.21 2.26 3.14
N PRO A 77 -10.69 3.48 2.90
CA PRO A 77 -10.48 4.46 3.96
C PRO A 77 -11.76 4.75 4.76
N ALA A 78 -12.89 4.85 4.08
CA ALA A 78 -14.19 5.07 4.73
C ALA A 78 -14.59 3.93 5.67
N PHE A 79 -14.22 2.67 5.36
CA PHE A 79 -14.47 1.54 6.25
C PHE A 79 -13.66 1.67 7.54
N LEU A 80 -12.39 2.02 7.45
CA LEU A 80 -11.52 2.18 8.62
C LEU A 80 -11.95 3.38 9.48
N GLU A 81 -12.28 4.50 8.84
CA GLU A 81 -12.73 5.71 9.55
C GLU A 81 -14.05 5.49 10.28
N ALA A 82 -14.98 4.73 9.68
CA ALA A 82 -16.28 4.39 10.32
C ALA A 82 -16.12 3.52 11.59
N HIS A 83 -14.96 2.87 11.77
CA HIS A 83 -14.68 2.00 12.92
C HIS A 83 -13.53 2.53 13.79
N LYS A 84 -13.13 3.79 13.57
CA LYS A 84 -12.12 4.47 14.37
C LYS A 84 -12.72 4.96 15.68
N HIS A 85 -12.01 4.72 16.78
CA HIS A 85 -12.31 5.29 18.09
C HIS A 85 -11.13 6.15 18.56
N ALA A 86 -11.36 6.97 19.59
CA ALA A 86 -10.32 7.87 20.10
C ALA A 86 -8.99 7.15 20.43
N ASP A 87 -9.08 5.93 20.94
CA ASP A 87 -7.92 5.16 21.42
C ASP A 87 -7.52 4.02 20.44
N SER A 88 -8.20 3.89 19.31
CA SER A 88 -7.94 2.79 18.38
C SER A 88 -8.15 3.17 16.92
N ASP A 89 -7.05 3.14 16.18
CA ASP A 89 -7.02 3.32 14.73
C ASP A 89 -6.61 1.99 14.08
N LEU A 90 -7.55 1.36 13.37
CA LEU A 90 -7.30 0.07 12.72
C LEU A 90 -6.28 0.16 11.56
N ALA A 91 -5.94 1.37 11.11
CA ALA A 91 -4.88 1.59 10.13
C ALA A 91 -3.48 1.71 10.76
N LEU A 92 -3.34 1.67 12.08
CA LEU A 92 -2.09 1.92 12.79
C LEU A 92 -0.96 0.94 12.37
N CYS A 93 -1.28 -0.32 12.05
CA CYS A 93 -0.29 -1.27 11.55
C CYS A 93 0.35 -0.82 10.24
N PHE A 94 -0.39 -0.13 9.35
CA PHE A 94 0.15 0.39 8.09
C PHE A 94 1.08 1.58 8.32
N SER A 95 0.67 2.54 9.15
CA SER A 95 1.52 3.69 9.49
C SER A 95 2.78 3.24 10.25
N THR A 96 2.67 2.25 11.13
CA THR A 96 3.82 1.66 11.82
C THR A 96 4.76 0.93 10.85
N ALA A 97 4.23 0.19 9.87
CA ALA A 97 5.00 -0.46 8.82
C ALA A 97 5.78 0.58 7.99
N SER A 98 5.13 1.68 7.64
CA SER A 98 5.76 2.79 6.91
C SER A 98 6.86 3.47 7.75
N TYR A 99 6.60 3.75 9.01
CA TYR A 99 7.58 4.32 9.95
C TYR A 99 8.79 3.40 10.16
N ARG A 100 8.56 2.10 10.31
CA ARG A 100 9.62 1.08 10.45
C ARG A 100 10.30 0.74 9.12
N HIS A 101 9.86 1.30 8.02
CA HIS A 101 10.31 0.96 6.68
C HIS A 101 10.28 -0.56 6.40
N SER A 102 9.28 -1.24 6.91
CA SER A 102 9.09 -2.68 6.72
C SER A 102 7.60 -2.99 6.55
N GLN A 103 7.21 -3.37 5.36
CA GLN A 103 5.83 -3.64 4.97
C GLN A 103 5.48 -5.13 5.03
N VAL A 104 6.40 -6.00 5.39
CA VAL A 104 6.15 -7.44 5.51
C VAL A 104 6.20 -7.85 6.97
N LEU A 105 5.15 -8.55 7.39
CA LEU A 105 5.00 -9.09 8.73
C LEU A 105 5.15 -10.61 8.68
N ARG A 106 5.94 -11.16 9.61
CA ARG A 106 6.12 -12.60 9.82
C ARG A 106 5.89 -12.93 11.27
N PHE A 107 4.83 -13.66 11.53
CA PHE A 107 4.38 -13.99 12.88
C PHE A 107 4.89 -15.35 13.35
N ALA A 108 5.08 -15.49 14.65
CA ALA A 108 5.22 -16.79 15.28
C ALA A 108 3.90 -17.58 15.15
N LYS A 109 3.97 -18.92 15.22
CA LYS A 109 2.79 -19.79 15.03
C LYS A 109 1.67 -19.49 16.02
N GLU A 110 2.01 -19.16 17.23
CA GLU A 110 1.08 -18.85 18.32
C GLU A 110 0.27 -17.60 18.04
N GLU A 111 0.90 -16.56 17.50
CA GLU A 111 0.26 -15.30 17.12
C GLU A 111 -0.54 -15.44 15.82
N LEU A 112 -0.02 -16.22 14.88
CA LEU A 112 -0.65 -16.43 13.58
C LEU A 112 -1.94 -17.24 13.67
N ARG A 113 -1.99 -18.25 14.56
CA ARG A 113 -3.11 -19.21 14.65
C ARG A 113 -4.48 -18.56 14.77
N PRO A 114 -4.74 -17.63 15.71
CA PRO A 114 -6.06 -16.99 15.83
C PRO A 114 -6.42 -16.19 14.57
N MET A 115 -5.45 -15.48 13.97
CA MET A 115 -5.67 -14.72 12.71
C MET A 115 -6.00 -15.66 11.55
N ALA A 116 -5.34 -16.81 11.43
CA ALA A 116 -5.59 -17.81 10.40
C ALA A 116 -7.01 -18.41 10.52
N VAL A 117 -7.50 -18.62 11.73
CA VAL A 117 -8.89 -19.10 11.98
C VAL A 117 -9.89 -18.07 11.45
N LEU A 118 -9.71 -16.79 11.79
CA LEU A 118 -10.60 -15.71 11.32
C LEU A 118 -10.60 -15.56 9.80
N LEU A 119 -9.41 -15.63 9.18
CA LEU A 119 -9.29 -15.58 7.72
C LEU A 119 -10.01 -16.75 7.05
N LYS A 120 -9.95 -17.96 7.64
CA LYS A 120 -10.68 -19.13 7.13
C LYS A 120 -12.19 -19.00 7.29
N GLN A 121 -12.65 -18.46 8.40
CA GLN A 121 -14.08 -18.18 8.60
C GLN A 121 -14.57 -17.11 7.61
N LEU A 122 -13.79 -16.04 7.40
CA LEU A 122 -14.09 -14.99 6.42
C LEU A 122 -14.15 -15.52 4.99
N GLU A 123 -13.24 -16.45 4.64
CA GLU A 123 -13.26 -17.14 3.36
C GLU A 123 -14.55 -17.96 3.17
N ASN A 124 -14.95 -18.73 4.18
CA ASN A 124 -16.17 -19.54 4.15
C ASN A 124 -17.42 -18.67 3.97
N GLU A 125 -17.50 -17.55 4.70
CA GLU A 125 -18.61 -16.59 4.58
C GLU A 125 -18.67 -15.94 3.17
N THR A 126 -17.51 -15.59 2.62
CA THR A 126 -17.46 -14.93 1.29
C THR A 126 -17.81 -15.88 0.17
N ASN A 127 -17.53 -17.18 0.34
CA ASN A 127 -17.82 -18.24 -0.63
C ASN A 127 -19.20 -18.87 -0.43
N SER A 128 -19.92 -18.56 0.64
CA SER A 128 -21.25 -19.08 0.90
C SER A 128 -22.25 -18.58 -0.13
N GLN A 129 -22.85 -19.49 -0.89
CA GLN A 129 -23.89 -19.17 -1.89
C GLN A 129 -25.27 -18.91 -1.26
N LYS A 130 -25.45 -19.27 -0.01
CA LYS A 130 -26.69 -19.05 0.74
C LYS A 130 -26.48 -17.85 1.67
N GLY A 131 -27.28 -16.82 1.49
CA GLY A 131 -27.32 -15.69 2.42
C GLY A 131 -27.84 -16.15 3.79
N ASP A 132 -26.93 -16.67 4.62
CA ASP A 132 -27.24 -16.99 6.00
C ASP A 132 -27.63 -15.71 6.77
N PHE A 133 -28.38 -15.89 7.86
CA PHE A 133 -28.82 -14.77 8.68
C PHE A 133 -27.63 -13.88 9.07
N ALA A 134 -27.72 -12.60 8.76
CA ALA A 134 -26.71 -11.58 9.09
C ALA A 134 -25.29 -11.82 8.53
N SER A 135 -25.11 -12.62 7.46
CA SER A 135 -23.80 -12.92 6.85
C SER A 135 -22.95 -11.66 6.55
N PRO A 136 -23.49 -10.55 5.98
CA PRO A 136 -22.72 -9.33 5.79
C PRO A 136 -22.23 -8.69 7.08
N LEU A 137 -23.00 -8.79 8.17
CA LEU A 137 -22.61 -8.30 9.48
C LEU A 137 -21.53 -9.20 10.08
N PHE A 138 -21.70 -10.51 9.97
CA PHE A 138 -20.74 -11.49 10.48
C PHE A 138 -19.38 -11.37 9.77
N SER A 139 -19.37 -11.26 8.44
CA SER A 139 -18.13 -11.00 7.67
C SER A 139 -17.43 -9.71 8.13
N ARG A 140 -18.21 -8.67 8.45
CA ARG A 140 -17.66 -7.41 8.97
C ARG A 140 -17.03 -7.59 10.35
N LEU A 141 -17.68 -8.32 11.26
CA LEU A 141 -17.13 -8.61 12.58
C LEU A 141 -15.84 -9.42 12.51
N LEU A 142 -15.78 -10.44 11.65
CA LEU A 142 -14.57 -11.25 11.42
C LEU A 142 -13.42 -10.38 10.89
N CYS A 143 -13.70 -9.49 9.94
CA CYS A 143 -12.71 -8.54 9.41
C CYS A 143 -12.19 -7.59 10.48
N LEU A 144 -13.06 -7.03 11.31
CA LEU A 144 -12.69 -6.12 12.40
C LEU A 144 -11.87 -6.84 13.47
N GLU A 145 -12.26 -8.04 13.86
CA GLU A 145 -11.52 -8.85 14.83
C GLU A 145 -10.11 -9.18 14.29
N PHE A 146 -10.01 -9.60 13.03
CA PHE A 146 -8.71 -9.81 12.37
C PHE A 146 -7.83 -8.55 12.43
N LEU A 147 -8.36 -7.37 12.10
CA LEU A 147 -7.61 -6.11 12.14
C LEU A 147 -7.18 -5.73 13.55
N ILE A 148 -8.00 -5.99 14.56
CA ILE A 148 -7.66 -5.76 15.97
C ILE A 148 -6.49 -6.65 16.38
N LEU A 149 -6.54 -7.96 16.09
CA LEU A 149 -5.46 -8.89 16.42
C LEU A 149 -4.16 -8.52 15.69
N LEU A 150 -4.26 -8.17 14.39
CA LEU A 150 -3.13 -7.71 13.60
C LEU A 150 -2.45 -6.49 14.24
N ASN A 151 -3.22 -5.46 14.58
CA ASN A 151 -2.67 -4.25 15.21
C ASN A 151 -2.06 -4.55 16.59
N ARG A 152 -2.69 -5.39 17.42
CA ARG A 152 -2.13 -5.79 18.71
C ARG A 152 -0.76 -6.45 18.57
N SER A 153 -0.60 -7.37 17.62
CA SER A 153 0.68 -8.02 17.36
C SER A 153 1.72 -7.05 16.78
N CYS A 154 1.31 -6.12 15.91
CA CYS A 154 2.20 -5.10 15.34
C CYS A 154 2.73 -4.09 16.38
N LEU A 155 1.98 -3.83 17.44
CA LEU A 155 2.33 -2.88 18.51
C LEU A 155 3.18 -3.50 19.61
N SER A 156 3.36 -4.82 19.60
CA SER A 156 4.27 -5.46 20.56
C SER A 156 5.72 -4.98 20.38
N SER A 157 6.49 -4.95 21.45
CA SER A 157 7.85 -4.37 21.46
C SER A 157 8.81 -5.06 20.48
N SER A 158 8.63 -6.35 20.22
CA SER A 158 9.44 -7.12 19.26
C SER A 158 8.90 -7.12 17.85
N GLY A 159 7.67 -6.69 17.63
CA GLY A 159 6.93 -6.61 16.36
C GLY A 159 7.31 -7.61 15.27
N PRO A 160 6.39 -8.07 14.44
CA PRO A 160 6.63 -9.13 13.46
C PRO A 160 7.29 -8.63 12.16
N TYR A 161 7.92 -7.45 12.18
CA TYR A 161 8.42 -6.78 10.98
C TYR A 161 9.67 -7.45 10.41
N VAL A 162 9.61 -7.85 9.14
CA VAL A 162 10.74 -8.48 8.42
C VAL A 162 11.72 -7.41 7.99
N THR A 163 12.95 -7.50 8.46
CA THR A 163 14.04 -6.68 7.94
C THR A 163 14.38 -7.15 6.53
N THR A 164 14.52 -6.24 5.59
CA THR A 164 14.96 -6.53 4.23
C THR A 164 16.35 -5.94 4.01
N SER A 165 17.15 -6.61 3.17
CA SER A 165 18.25 -5.93 2.52
C SER A 165 17.65 -4.85 1.62
N SER A 166 17.86 -3.59 1.93
CA SER A 166 17.37 -2.49 1.11
C SER A 166 17.88 -2.64 -0.33
N LEU A 167 17.03 -2.44 -1.31
CA LEU A 167 17.42 -1.87 -2.59
C LEU A 167 18.35 -0.67 -2.33
N ASP A 168 19.08 -0.22 -3.31
CA ASP A 168 20.07 0.86 -3.10
C ASP A 168 19.54 1.90 -2.10
N TYR A 169 20.19 2.02 -0.93
CA TYR A 169 19.78 2.90 0.16
C TYR A 169 19.55 4.36 -0.33
N ARG A 170 20.19 4.72 -1.45
CA ARG A 170 20.03 6.02 -2.09
C ARG A 170 18.66 6.19 -2.72
N VAL A 171 18.11 5.13 -3.35
CA VAL A 171 16.76 5.16 -3.93
C VAL A 171 15.70 5.22 -2.83
N SER A 172 15.85 4.42 -1.78
CA SER A 172 14.91 4.47 -0.66
C SER A 172 14.98 5.81 0.09
N GLY A 173 16.16 6.39 0.23
CA GLY A 173 16.35 7.73 0.78
C GLY A 173 15.71 8.82 -0.09
N LEU A 174 15.87 8.72 -1.41
CA LEU A 174 15.24 9.64 -2.37
C LEU A 174 13.72 9.56 -2.34
N MET A 175 13.16 8.35 -2.27
CA MET A 175 11.71 8.14 -2.15
C MET A 175 11.17 8.73 -0.85
N ALA A 176 11.86 8.51 0.27
CA ALA A 176 11.50 9.09 1.57
C ALA A 176 11.56 10.62 1.51
N HIS A 177 12.61 11.19 0.92
CA HIS A 177 12.72 12.64 0.73
C HIS A 177 11.56 13.19 -0.10
N ILE A 178 11.25 12.60 -1.25
CA ILE A 178 10.13 13.01 -2.09
C ILE A 178 8.80 12.96 -1.32
N ASN A 179 8.54 11.88 -0.61
CA ASN A 179 7.28 11.69 0.12
C ASN A 179 7.08 12.72 1.25
N ASN A 180 8.17 13.17 1.87
CA ASN A 180 8.13 14.13 2.98
C ASN A 180 8.15 15.61 2.53
N HIS A 181 8.45 15.89 1.25
CA HIS A 181 8.66 17.25 0.74
C HIS A 181 7.89 17.51 -0.57
N LEU A 182 6.66 16.92 -0.69
CA LEU A 182 5.87 16.99 -1.93
C LEU A 182 5.55 18.40 -2.39
N GLU A 183 5.42 19.34 -1.46
CA GLU A 183 5.15 20.77 -1.70
C GLU A 183 6.36 21.56 -2.18
N GLU A 184 7.56 21.04 -1.98
CA GLU A 184 8.82 21.73 -2.28
C GLU A 184 9.27 21.56 -3.73
N ASP A 185 10.42 22.17 -4.06
CA ASP A 185 11.09 21.97 -5.35
C ASP A 185 11.73 20.58 -5.42
N LEU A 186 11.10 19.69 -6.15
CA LEU A 186 11.55 18.34 -6.45
C LEU A 186 12.13 18.24 -7.89
N SER A 187 12.76 19.30 -8.36
CA SER A 187 13.47 19.28 -9.64
C SER A 187 14.64 18.28 -9.63
N ILE A 188 14.99 17.76 -10.79
CA ILE A 188 16.10 16.81 -10.92
C ILE A 188 17.41 17.36 -10.35
N PRO A 189 17.79 18.63 -10.57
CA PRO A 189 18.98 19.21 -9.94
C PRO A 189 18.89 19.24 -8.39
N ALA A 190 17.74 19.65 -7.83
CA ALA A 190 17.53 19.69 -6.38
C ALA A 190 17.69 18.30 -5.76
N LEU A 191 17.03 17.29 -6.34
CA LEU A 191 17.08 15.90 -5.87
C LEU A 191 18.47 15.29 -6.00
N ALA A 192 19.19 15.59 -7.08
CA ALA A 192 20.57 15.11 -7.29
C ALA A 192 21.53 15.64 -6.22
N SER A 193 21.35 16.88 -5.77
CA SER A 193 22.15 17.44 -4.65
C SER A 193 21.89 16.72 -3.33
N VAL A 194 20.64 16.33 -3.06
CA VAL A 194 20.27 15.58 -1.83
C VAL A 194 20.91 14.19 -1.81
N CYS A 195 20.95 13.51 -2.97
CA CYS A 195 21.45 12.13 -3.05
C CYS A 195 22.96 12.04 -3.31
N SER A 196 23.65 13.16 -3.57
CA SER A 196 25.06 13.17 -3.97
C SER A 196 25.34 12.28 -5.21
N LEU A 197 24.40 12.26 -6.15
CA LEU A 197 24.47 11.49 -7.40
C LEU A 197 24.43 12.43 -8.60
N SER A 198 25.02 12.00 -9.73
CA SER A 198 24.76 12.71 -10.98
C SER A 198 23.29 12.54 -11.39
N PRO A 199 22.66 13.58 -11.98
CA PRO A 199 21.27 13.50 -12.42
C PRO A 199 20.94 12.28 -13.26
N TYR A 200 21.81 11.95 -14.22
CA TYR A 200 21.62 10.80 -15.10
C TYR A 200 21.63 9.47 -14.34
N HIS A 201 22.61 9.28 -13.45
CA HIS A 201 22.72 8.05 -12.65
C HIS A 201 21.54 7.89 -11.71
N MET A 202 21.13 8.96 -11.03
CA MET A 202 19.95 8.98 -10.16
C MET A 202 18.69 8.59 -10.91
N MET A 203 18.40 9.20 -12.07
CA MET A 203 17.22 8.88 -12.87
C MET A 203 17.21 7.45 -13.37
N ARG A 204 18.36 6.92 -13.80
CA ARG A 204 18.50 5.55 -14.29
C ARG A 204 18.26 4.55 -13.18
N VAL A 205 18.98 4.66 -12.05
CA VAL A 205 18.85 3.74 -10.92
C VAL A 205 17.44 3.79 -10.34
N PHE A 206 16.86 4.98 -10.16
CA PHE A 206 15.50 5.13 -9.68
C PHE A 206 14.49 4.39 -10.57
N LYS A 207 14.62 4.52 -11.91
CA LYS A 207 13.72 3.83 -12.84
C LYS A 207 13.93 2.32 -12.86
N GLU A 208 15.17 1.85 -12.78
CA GLU A 208 15.49 0.41 -12.69
C GLU A 208 14.88 -0.21 -11.44
N GLU A 209 15.00 0.45 -10.30
CA GLU A 209 14.56 -0.06 -8.99
C GLU A 209 13.05 0.07 -8.75
N THR A 210 12.42 1.13 -9.27
CA THR A 210 11.01 1.43 -8.97
C THR A 210 10.07 1.17 -10.15
N GLY A 211 10.59 1.03 -11.35
CA GLY A 211 9.80 0.98 -12.59
C GLY A 211 9.27 2.34 -13.05
N PHE A 212 9.41 3.39 -12.25
CA PHE A 212 8.87 4.75 -12.53
C PHE A 212 10.00 5.74 -12.83
N THR A 213 9.70 6.74 -13.66
CA THR A 213 10.55 7.93 -13.70
C THR A 213 10.31 8.74 -12.42
N ILE A 214 11.32 9.49 -11.96
CA ILE A 214 11.19 10.37 -10.78
C ILE A 214 10.01 11.33 -10.96
N GLY A 215 9.85 11.95 -12.13
CA GLY A 215 8.75 12.88 -12.41
C GLY A 215 7.38 12.22 -12.37
N SER A 216 7.24 10.98 -12.87
CA SER A 216 5.97 10.24 -12.77
C SER A 216 5.68 9.83 -11.32
N TYR A 217 6.68 9.41 -10.58
CA TYR A 217 6.55 9.09 -9.15
C TYR A 217 6.06 10.30 -8.34
N ILE A 218 6.71 11.46 -8.48
CA ILE A 218 6.31 12.70 -7.82
C ILE A 218 4.86 13.07 -8.18
N THR A 219 4.51 12.98 -9.46
CA THR A 219 3.15 13.29 -9.93
C THR A 219 2.11 12.39 -9.26
N GLU A 220 2.36 11.07 -9.20
CA GLU A 220 1.43 10.12 -8.55
C GLU A 220 1.29 10.40 -7.06
N LYS A 221 2.38 10.67 -6.34
CA LYS A 221 2.33 11.00 -4.90
C LYS A 221 1.58 12.30 -4.64
N ARG A 222 1.82 13.34 -5.44
CA ARG A 222 1.08 14.60 -5.37
C ARG A 222 -0.42 14.42 -5.63
N LEU A 223 -0.78 13.60 -6.61
CA LEU A 223 -2.19 13.30 -6.90
C LEU A 223 -2.87 12.51 -5.77
N ALA A 224 -2.18 11.55 -5.18
CA ALA A 224 -2.68 10.82 -4.02
C ALA A 224 -2.93 11.76 -2.83
N ARG A 225 -1.98 12.65 -2.53
CA ARG A 225 -2.12 13.67 -1.49
C ARG A 225 -3.26 14.65 -1.77
N ALA A 226 -3.40 15.09 -3.03
CA ALA A 226 -4.51 15.96 -3.43
C ALA A 226 -5.88 15.30 -3.18
N ARG A 227 -6.00 14.01 -3.47
CA ARG A 227 -7.23 13.26 -3.22
C ARG A 227 -7.58 13.17 -1.74
N GLU A 228 -6.58 13.01 -0.86
CA GLU A 228 -6.78 13.06 0.59
C GLU A 228 -7.31 14.43 1.05
N LEU A 229 -6.71 15.51 0.56
CA LEU A 229 -7.16 16.87 0.88
C LEU A 229 -8.58 17.14 0.39
N LEU A 230 -8.92 16.68 -0.81
CA LEU A 230 -10.30 16.76 -1.33
C LEU A 230 -11.30 15.98 -0.47
N ALA A 231 -10.91 14.79 0.02
CA ALA A 231 -11.72 13.99 0.92
C ALA A 231 -11.98 14.68 2.28
N LEU A 232 -11.04 15.53 2.72
CA LEU A 232 -11.16 16.39 3.89
C LEU A 232 -11.93 17.70 3.62
N GLY A 233 -12.50 17.87 2.40
CA GLY A 233 -13.27 19.05 2.03
C GLY A 233 -12.44 20.24 1.56
N VAL A 234 -11.13 20.09 1.37
CA VAL A 234 -10.29 21.15 0.80
C VAL A 234 -10.65 21.37 -0.66
N ASN A 235 -10.81 22.62 -1.09
CA ASN A 235 -11.16 22.92 -2.47
C ASN A 235 -10.00 22.56 -3.43
N ALA A 236 -10.33 22.28 -4.71
CA ALA A 236 -9.40 21.75 -5.69
C ALA A 236 -8.21 22.69 -5.99
N THR A 237 -8.41 23.99 -5.92
CA THR A 237 -7.33 24.97 -6.15
C THR A 237 -6.32 24.94 -5.00
N THR A 238 -6.80 24.94 -3.77
CA THR A 238 -5.96 24.85 -2.59
C THR A 238 -5.21 23.50 -2.55
N ALA A 239 -5.93 22.39 -2.79
CA ALA A 239 -5.32 21.05 -2.84
C ALA A 239 -4.20 20.96 -3.91
N CYS A 240 -4.39 21.56 -5.08
CA CYS A 240 -3.38 21.62 -6.14
C CYS A 240 -2.06 22.20 -5.62
N TYR A 241 -2.10 23.38 -5.02
CA TYR A 241 -0.88 24.07 -4.59
C TYR A 241 -0.28 23.46 -3.32
N GLN A 242 -1.09 23.01 -2.37
CA GLN A 242 -0.62 22.32 -1.17
C GLN A 242 0.06 20.98 -1.47
N CYS A 243 -0.22 20.38 -2.63
CA CYS A 243 0.46 19.17 -3.07
C CYS A 243 1.70 19.45 -3.93
N GLY A 244 2.09 20.72 -4.13
CA GLY A 244 3.28 21.11 -4.86
C GLY A 244 3.11 21.20 -6.38
N PHE A 245 1.88 21.16 -6.93
CA PHE A 245 1.68 21.49 -8.34
C PHE A 245 1.82 23.00 -8.56
N GLN A 246 2.67 23.39 -9.50
CA GLN A 246 2.90 24.78 -9.84
C GLN A 246 1.84 25.37 -10.78
N ASN A 247 1.04 24.52 -11.44
CA ASN A 247 0.08 24.94 -12.44
C ASN A 247 -1.21 24.12 -12.32
N TYR A 248 -2.32 24.82 -12.13
CA TYR A 248 -3.64 24.20 -11.94
C TYR A 248 -4.11 23.40 -13.16
N SER A 249 -3.83 23.88 -14.38
CA SER A 249 -4.20 23.16 -15.61
C SER A 249 -3.44 21.84 -15.74
N THR A 250 -2.17 21.82 -15.34
CA THR A 250 -1.36 20.59 -15.32
C THR A 250 -1.89 19.59 -14.28
N PHE A 251 -2.25 20.09 -13.09
CA PHE A 251 -2.92 19.28 -12.06
C PHE A 251 -4.22 18.69 -12.57
N LEU A 252 -5.12 19.49 -13.16
CA LEU A 252 -6.42 19.00 -13.67
C LEU A 252 -6.24 17.90 -14.71
N ARG A 253 -5.33 18.08 -15.68
CA ARG A 253 -5.05 17.05 -16.69
C ARG A 253 -4.52 15.77 -16.09
N ALA A 254 -3.57 15.87 -15.16
CA ALA A 254 -3.00 14.72 -14.47
C ALA A 254 -4.05 14.01 -13.63
N TYR A 255 -4.86 14.74 -12.86
CA TYR A 255 -5.92 14.21 -12.01
C TYR A 255 -7.00 13.48 -12.83
N LYS A 256 -7.50 14.12 -13.93
CA LYS A 256 -8.49 13.51 -14.83
C LYS A 256 -7.94 12.25 -15.50
N ARG A 257 -6.68 12.28 -15.97
CA ARG A 257 -6.03 11.10 -16.57
C ARG A 257 -5.94 9.95 -15.56
N ARG A 258 -5.65 10.25 -14.30
CA ARG A 258 -5.44 9.25 -13.24
C ARG A 258 -6.74 8.68 -12.69
N TYR A 259 -7.74 9.53 -12.45
CA TYR A 259 -8.97 9.15 -11.73
C TYR A 259 -10.23 9.16 -12.62
N GLY A 260 -10.12 9.49 -13.89
CA GLY A 260 -11.26 9.53 -14.83
C GLY A 260 -12.25 10.68 -14.60
N GLN A 261 -12.10 11.47 -13.53
CA GLN A 261 -12.98 12.56 -13.14
C GLN A 261 -12.18 13.82 -12.77
N LEU A 262 -12.86 14.95 -12.71
CA LEU A 262 -12.25 16.20 -12.26
C LEU A 262 -12.21 16.27 -10.72
N PRO A 263 -11.25 17.01 -10.11
CA PRO A 263 -11.18 17.19 -8.67
C PRO A 263 -12.46 17.78 -8.04
N LYS A 264 -13.15 18.64 -8.76
CA LYS A 264 -14.42 19.25 -8.31
C LYS A 264 -15.59 18.25 -8.24
N ASP A 265 -15.48 17.14 -8.97
CA ASP A 265 -16.50 16.09 -9.04
C ASP A 265 -16.26 14.99 -7.99
N PHE A 266 -15.20 15.13 -7.22
CA PHE A 266 -14.86 14.24 -6.10
C PHE A 266 -15.84 14.50 -4.94
N ARG A 267 -16.57 13.44 -4.55
CA ARG A 267 -17.53 13.45 -3.43
C ARG A 267 -17.26 12.29 -2.48
#